data_2933bc733bd191afe6666fc6e448df5d
#
_entry.id   2933bc733bd191afe6666fc6e448df5d
#
_cell.length_a   1.000
_cell.length_b   1.000
_cell.length_c   1.000
_cell.angle_alpha   90.00
_cell.angle_beta   90.00
_cell.angle_gamma   90.00
#
_symmetry.space_group_name_H-M   'P 1'
#
loop_
_entity.id
_entity.type
_entity.pdbx_description
1 polymer ?
#
loop_
_entity_poly.entity_id
_entity_poly.type
_entity_poly.pdbx_seq_one_letter_code
_entity_poly.pdbx_strand_id
1 'polypeptide(L)'
;MSHEHYFIDVSGYDRVDVYRLIELLGITCPVAQHVFKKAAATGKRGHKSLARDWQDIADSAARRLEMIEEDRVITARLLEALGGEEEFGQINTIDYRTDAEKAELA
;
A
#
# COMPACT_ATOMS: atom_id res chain seq x y z
N MET A 1 0.48 23.07 -4.12
CA MET A 1 0.90 21.70 -4.29
C MET A 1 0.25 21.09 -5.52
N SER A 2 1.04 20.42 -6.31
CA SER A 2 0.53 19.78 -7.52
C SER A 2 -0.18 18.47 -7.18
N HIS A 3 -1.30 18.22 -7.85
CA HIS A 3 -2.04 16.97 -7.72
C HIS A 3 -1.93 16.11 -8.99
N GLU A 4 -0.92 16.37 -9.80
CA GLU A 4 -0.75 15.67 -11.07
C GLU A 4 -0.67 14.15 -10.93
N HIS A 5 -0.11 13.66 -9.82
CA HIS A 5 0.00 12.23 -9.59
C HIS A 5 -1.35 11.52 -9.37
N TYR A 6 -2.43 12.27 -9.23
CA TYR A 6 -3.77 11.71 -9.15
C TYR A 6 -4.46 11.64 -10.51
N PHE A 7 -3.84 12.22 -11.53
CA PHE A 7 -4.42 12.21 -12.87
C PHE A 7 -3.81 11.09 -13.70
N ILE A 8 -4.65 10.41 -14.44
CA ILE A 8 -4.26 9.29 -15.28
C ILE A 8 -4.73 9.58 -16.69
N ASP A 9 -3.81 9.54 -17.65
CA ASP A 9 -4.17 9.72 -19.04
C ASP A 9 -4.69 8.40 -19.61
N VAL A 10 -5.98 8.37 -19.92
CA VAL A 10 -6.62 7.20 -20.52
C VAL A 10 -7.10 7.47 -21.94
N SER A 11 -6.62 8.57 -22.55
CA SER A 11 -7.12 9.04 -23.84
C SER A 11 -6.91 8.05 -24.99
N GLY A 12 -5.95 7.14 -24.88
CA GLY A 12 -5.69 6.14 -25.92
C GLY A 12 -6.55 4.89 -25.82
N TYR A 13 -7.46 4.83 -24.86
CA TYR A 13 -8.25 3.62 -24.60
C TYR A 13 -9.74 3.91 -24.74
N ASP A 14 -10.49 2.98 -25.34
CA ASP A 14 -11.95 3.08 -25.40
C ASP A 14 -12.56 2.92 -24.02
N ARG A 15 -11.99 2.04 -23.21
CA ARG A 15 -12.38 1.82 -21.83
C ARG A 15 -11.21 1.15 -21.11
N VAL A 16 -11.19 1.27 -19.80
CA VAL A 16 -10.17 0.63 -18.98
C VAL A 16 -10.82 -0.15 -17.84
N ASP A 17 -10.21 -1.26 -17.51
CA ASP A 17 -10.63 -2.05 -16.35
C ASP A 17 -9.71 -1.78 -15.16
N VAL A 18 -10.00 -2.44 -14.04
CA VAL A 18 -9.23 -2.27 -12.81
C VAL A 18 -7.76 -2.67 -13.02
N TYR A 19 -7.51 -3.70 -13.81
CA TYR A 19 -6.14 -4.17 -14.04
C TYR A 19 -5.33 -3.12 -14.80
N ARG A 20 -5.92 -2.51 -15.80
CA ARG A 20 -5.22 -1.44 -16.54
C ARG A 20 -4.99 -0.22 -15.66
N LEU A 21 -5.95 0.12 -14.81
CA LEU A 21 -5.77 1.23 -13.88
C LEU A 21 -4.62 0.96 -12.90
N ILE A 22 -4.51 -0.25 -12.39
CA ILE A 22 -3.41 -0.64 -11.50
C ILE A 22 -2.06 -0.41 -12.22
N GLU A 23 -1.99 -0.83 -13.47
CA GLU A 23 -0.78 -0.65 -14.28
C GLU A 23 -0.46 0.83 -14.50
N LEU A 24 -1.45 1.60 -14.93
CA LEU A 24 -1.27 3.02 -15.22
C LEU A 24 -0.89 3.83 -13.98
N LEU A 25 -1.43 3.44 -12.82
CA LEU A 25 -1.09 4.07 -11.55
C LEU A 25 0.28 3.66 -11.02
N GLY A 26 0.88 2.62 -11.61
CA GLY A 26 2.18 2.14 -11.16
C GLY A 26 2.15 1.46 -9.80
N ILE A 27 1.02 0.85 -9.45
CA ILE A 27 0.89 0.13 -8.18
C ILE A 27 1.63 -1.20 -8.31
N THR A 28 2.75 -1.33 -7.64
CA THR A 28 3.59 -2.53 -7.72
C THR A 28 3.47 -3.44 -6.49
N CYS A 29 2.98 -2.92 -5.37
CA CYS A 29 2.79 -3.71 -4.16
C CYS A 29 1.63 -4.69 -4.36
N PRO A 30 1.84 -6.00 -4.17
CA PRO A 30 0.76 -6.98 -4.37
C PRO A 30 -0.44 -6.75 -3.45
N VAL A 31 -0.19 -6.32 -2.22
CA VAL A 31 -1.28 -6.03 -1.28
C VAL A 31 -2.07 -4.81 -1.74
N ALA A 32 -1.39 -3.75 -2.17
CA ALA A 32 -2.06 -2.55 -2.68
C ALA A 32 -2.90 -2.87 -3.91
N GLN A 33 -2.41 -3.72 -4.81
CA GLN A 33 -3.16 -4.17 -5.98
C GLN A 33 -4.43 -4.89 -5.57
N HIS A 34 -4.31 -5.78 -4.60
CA HIS A 34 -5.46 -6.54 -4.10
C HIS A 34 -6.49 -5.62 -3.43
N VAL A 35 -6.05 -4.70 -2.59
CA VAL A 35 -6.92 -3.74 -1.92
C VAL A 35 -7.62 -2.86 -2.94
N PHE A 36 -6.89 -2.37 -3.93
CA PHE A 36 -7.45 -1.53 -4.98
C PHE A 36 -8.57 -2.25 -5.73
N LYS A 37 -8.30 -3.49 -6.13
CA LYS A 37 -9.27 -4.33 -6.83
C LYS A 37 -10.52 -4.59 -5.98
N LYS A 38 -10.33 -4.92 -4.72
CA LYS A 38 -11.42 -5.13 -3.78
C LYS A 38 -12.25 -3.87 -3.57
N ALA A 39 -11.58 -2.74 -3.35
CA ALA A 39 -12.26 -1.47 -3.12
C ALA A 39 -13.13 -1.06 -4.32
N ALA A 40 -12.62 -1.29 -5.53
CA ALA A 40 -13.35 -0.97 -6.76
C ALA A 40 -14.62 -1.81 -6.91
N ALA A 41 -14.65 -3.00 -6.32
CA ALA A 41 -15.74 -3.95 -6.48
C ALA A 41 -16.60 -4.15 -5.22
N THR A 42 -16.40 -3.34 -4.18
CA THR A 42 -17.16 -3.50 -2.94
C THR A 42 -18.66 -3.37 -3.20
N GLY A 43 -19.41 -4.32 -2.64
CA GLY A 43 -20.86 -4.33 -2.78
C GLY A 43 -21.38 -4.72 -4.15
N LYS A 44 -20.50 -5.04 -5.11
CA LYS A 44 -20.89 -5.40 -6.47
C LYS A 44 -20.86 -6.90 -6.74
N ARG A 45 -20.33 -7.66 -5.80
CA ARG A 45 -20.24 -9.11 -5.92
C ARG A 45 -21.48 -9.72 -5.29
N GLY A 46 -22.34 -10.29 -6.10
CA GLY A 46 -23.67 -10.72 -5.69
C GLY A 46 -23.77 -11.65 -4.50
N HIS A 47 -22.74 -12.44 -4.20
CA HIS A 47 -22.78 -13.42 -3.11
C HIS A 47 -21.97 -13.02 -1.88
N LYS A 48 -21.29 -11.91 -1.91
CA LYS A 48 -20.52 -11.41 -0.76
C LYS A 48 -21.15 -10.15 -0.19
N SER A 49 -21.18 -10.07 1.12
CA SER A 49 -21.70 -8.88 1.78
C SER A 49 -20.68 -7.74 1.68
N LEU A 50 -21.21 -6.52 1.75
CA LEU A 50 -20.37 -5.32 1.80
C LEU A 50 -19.41 -5.36 2.99
N ALA A 51 -19.91 -5.79 4.15
CA ALA A 51 -19.08 -5.90 5.35
C ALA A 51 -17.92 -6.87 5.16
N ARG A 52 -18.15 -7.97 4.47
CA ARG A 52 -17.10 -8.95 4.20
C ARG A 52 -16.03 -8.38 3.29
N ASP A 53 -16.42 -7.61 2.27
CA ASP A 53 -15.47 -6.96 1.38
C ASP A 53 -14.55 -6.00 2.16
N TRP A 54 -15.14 -5.21 3.06
CA TRP A 54 -14.33 -4.31 3.89
C TRP A 54 -13.46 -5.05 4.88
N GLN A 55 -13.93 -6.17 5.43
CA GLN A 55 -13.10 -6.97 6.32
C GLN A 55 -11.89 -7.54 5.57
N ASP A 56 -12.10 -8.01 4.34
CA ASP A 56 -10.99 -8.50 3.51
C ASP A 56 -9.96 -7.40 3.25
N ILE A 57 -10.42 -6.18 3.00
CA ILE A 57 -9.53 -5.04 2.82
C ILE A 57 -8.73 -4.76 4.09
N ALA A 58 -9.41 -4.76 5.23
CA ALA A 58 -8.75 -4.53 6.53
C ALA A 58 -7.70 -5.61 6.82
N ASP A 59 -8.02 -6.86 6.55
CA ASP A 59 -7.10 -7.97 6.77
C ASP A 59 -5.86 -7.84 5.86
N SER A 60 -6.07 -7.45 4.61
CA SER A 60 -4.97 -7.23 3.68
C SER A 60 -4.07 -6.08 4.13
N ALA A 61 -4.67 -4.99 4.59
CA ALA A 61 -3.91 -3.85 5.09
C ALA A 61 -3.08 -4.24 6.33
N ALA A 62 -3.67 -5.02 7.23
CA ALA A 62 -2.97 -5.51 8.41
C ALA A 62 -1.78 -6.38 8.01
N ARG A 63 -1.95 -7.24 7.02
CA ARG A 63 -0.85 -8.06 6.52
C ARG A 63 0.27 -7.20 5.92
N ARG A 64 -0.07 -6.14 5.20
CA ARG A 64 0.95 -5.25 4.63
C ARG A 64 1.77 -4.58 5.74
N LEU A 65 1.12 -4.17 6.81
CA LEU A 65 1.82 -3.58 7.95
C LEU A 65 2.79 -4.58 8.58
N GLU A 66 2.40 -5.84 8.70
CA GLU A 66 3.29 -6.90 9.18
C GLU A 66 4.52 -7.05 8.29
N MET A 67 4.30 -7.02 6.97
CA MET A 67 5.40 -7.16 6.00
C MET A 67 6.39 -6.00 6.11
N ILE A 68 5.88 -4.79 6.30
CA ILE A 68 6.72 -3.61 6.49
C ILE A 68 7.60 -3.80 7.74
N GLU A 69 7.01 -4.31 8.82
CA GLU A 69 7.77 -4.58 10.04
C GLU A 69 8.78 -5.71 9.84
N GLU A 70 8.41 -6.76 9.11
CA GLU A 70 9.34 -7.84 8.75
C GLU A 70 10.54 -7.29 7.99
N ASP A 71 10.28 -6.42 7.02
CA ASP A 71 11.34 -5.82 6.21
C ASP A 71 12.26 -4.97 7.08
N ARG A 72 11.71 -4.23 8.02
CA ARG A 72 12.48 -3.41 8.93
C ARG A 72 13.41 -4.26 9.80
N VAL A 73 12.90 -5.35 10.33
CA VAL A 73 13.67 -6.26 11.17
C VAL A 73 14.78 -6.94 10.36
N ILE A 74 14.46 -7.39 9.16
CA ILE A 74 15.44 -8.03 8.27
C ILE A 74 16.55 -7.05 7.91
N THR A 75 16.19 -5.81 7.58
CA THR A 75 17.17 -4.78 7.25
C THR A 75 18.09 -4.52 8.43
N ALA A 76 17.54 -4.40 9.64
CA ALA A 76 18.34 -4.18 10.85
C ALA A 76 19.34 -5.33 11.08
N ARG A 77 18.90 -6.56 10.88
CA ARG A 77 19.78 -7.74 11.02
C ARG A 77 20.91 -7.74 10.01
N LEU A 78 20.59 -7.38 8.76
CA LEU A 78 21.61 -7.31 7.71
C LEU A 78 22.64 -6.23 8.00
N LEU A 79 22.18 -5.07 8.47
CA LEU A 79 23.07 -3.97 8.82
C LEU A 79 24.00 -4.35 9.97
N GLU A 80 23.47 -5.03 10.97
CA GLU A 80 24.26 -5.52 12.09
C GLU A 80 25.33 -6.50 11.61
N ALA A 81 24.96 -7.42 10.73
CA ALA A 81 25.87 -8.41 10.17
C ALA A 81 26.98 -7.75 9.36
N LEU A 82 26.70 -6.63 8.70
CA LEU A 82 27.67 -5.90 7.90
C LEU A 82 28.49 -4.90 8.72
N GLY A 83 28.14 -4.67 9.98
CA GLY A 83 28.84 -3.75 10.84
C GLY A 83 28.58 -2.28 10.54
N GLY A 84 27.53 -1.98 9.80
CA GLY A 84 27.24 -0.61 9.41
C GLY A 84 25.99 -0.07 10.07
N GLU A 85 26.03 0.15 11.36
CA GLU A 85 24.82 0.45 12.10
C GLU A 85 24.33 1.89 12.04
N GLU A 86 25.20 2.87 12.08
CA GLU A 86 24.77 4.25 12.30
C GLU A 86 24.15 4.94 11.09
N GLU A 87 24.77 4.84 9.94
CA GLU A 87 24.31 5.52 8.74
C GLU A 87 22.94 5.03 8.28
N PHE A 88 22.70 3.76 8.50
CA PHE A 88 21.45 3.12 8.07
C PHE A 88 20.29 3.37 9.03
N GLY A 89 20.58 3.70 10.26
CA GLY A 89 19.56 4.07 11.22
C GLY A 89 18.75 5.27 10.77
N GLN A 90 19.39 6.19 10.05
CA GLN A 90 18.72 7.38 9.53
C GLN A 90 17.83 7.08 8.33
N ILE A 91 18.21 6.11 7.52
CA ILE A 91 17.43 5.69 6.37
C ILE A 91 16.14 5.01 6.81
N ASN A 92 16.18 4.32 7.94
CA ASN A 92 15.06 3.58 8.47
C ASN A 92 14.04 4.46 9.18
N THR A 93 14.16 5.77 9.07
CA THR A 93 13.20 6.69 9.67
C THR A 93 11.97 6.95 8.82
N ILE A 94 11.83 6.28 7.70
CA ILE A 94 10.64 6.42 6.86
C ILE A 94 9.42 6.02 7.68
N ASP A 95 8.50 6.95 7.80
CA ASP A 95 7.31 6.76 8.60
C ASP A 95 6.12 6.49 7.67
N TYR A 96 5.61 5.27 7.74
CA TYR A 96 4.51 4.83 6.88
C TYR A 96 3.13 5.16 7.45
N ARG A 97 3.08 5.79 8.61
CA ARG A 97 1.81 6.16 9.21
C ARG A 97 1.16 7.30 8.44
N THR A 98 -0.16 7.36 8.49
CA THR A 98 -0.90 8.48 7.95
C THR A 98 -0.68 9.72 8.80
N ASP A 99 -1.03 10.88 8.26
CA ASP A 99 -0.93 12.12 9.03
C ASP A 99 -1.82 12.09 10.27
N ALA A 100 -2.98 11.44 10.17
CA ALA A 100 -3.87 11.29 11.31
C ALA A 100 -3.24 10.44 12.41
N GLU A 101 -2.58 9.36 12.05
CA GLU A 101 -1.91 8.50 13.00
C GLU A 101 -0.75 9.21 13.69
N LYS A 102 0.00 10.01 12.94
CA LYS A 102 1.08 10.81 13.51
C LYS A 102 0.55 11.83 14.49
N ALA A 103 -0.58 12.46 14.17
CA ALA A 103 -1.21 13.43 15.04
C ALA A 103 -1.67 12.82 16.36
N GLU A 104 -2.18 11.59 16.33
CA GLU A 104 -2.59 10.86 17.53
C GLU A 104 -1.43 10.56 18.47
N LEU A 105 -0.25 10.30 17.91
CA LEU A 105 0.93 9.95 18.69
C LEU A 105 1.67 11.18 19.21
N ALA A 106 1.36 12.33 18.65
CA ALA A 106 1.95 13.57 19.11
C ALA A 106 1.25 14.05 20.37
#